data_ec9de02098ad24060fae7fbf5942ba1d
#
_entry.id   ec9de02098ad24060fae7fbf5942ba1d
#
_cell.length_a   1.000
_cell.length_b   1.000
_cell.length_c   1.000
_cell.angle_alpha   90.00
_cell.angle_beta   90.00
_cell.angle_gamma   90.00
#
_symmetry.space_group_name_H-M   'P 1'
#
loop_
_entity.id
_entity.type
_entity.pdbx_description
1 polymer ?
#
loop_
_entity_poly.entity_id
_entity_poly.type
_entity_poly.pdbx_seq_one_letter_code
_entity_poly.pdbx_strand_id
1 'polypeptide(L)'
;KYTLQNLPMFGWYQTNYNGYTPDSSLVSALEKNKETIQVILFAGTWCDDSQFIIPKFFHCQEKSGFPDSHVSFFGVNRSKQTLGNIAQALNITNVPTFIVMKNGKELGRVVEYGKTGKWDAELAQIILSGN
;
A
#
# COMPACT_ATOMS: atom_id res chain seq x y z
N LYS A 1 -3.91 0.70 -10.01
CA LYS A 1 -2.83 -0.22 -10.42
C LYS A 1 -2.63 -0.22 -11.92
N TYR A 2 -3.65 -0.52 -12.68
CA TYR A 2 -3.53 -0.52 -14.15
C TYR A 2 -3.17 0.85 -14.69
N THR A 3 -3.69 1.91 -14.10
CA THR A 3 -3.36 3.27 -14.50
C THR A 3 -1.87 3.54 -14.36
N LEU A 4 -1.28 3.13 -13.23
CA LEU A 4 0.14 3.31 -12.98
C LEU A 4 1.00 2.51 -13.95
N GLN A 5 0.60 1.26 -14.24
CA GLN A 5 1.37 0.37 -15.13
C GLN A 5 1.36 0.82 -16.57
N ASN A 6 0.28 1.47 -17.00
CA ASN A 6 0.06 1.77 -18.42
C ASN A 6 0.52 3.15 -18.87
N LEU A 7 0.96 4.00 -17.94
CA LEU A 7 1.46 5.33 -18.29
C LEU A 7 2.94 5.26 -18.66
N PRO A 8 3.33 5.80 -19.84
CA PRO A 8 4.72 5.68 -20.31
C PRO A 8 5.76 6.31 -19.38
N MET A 9 5.36 7.32 -18.60
CA MET A 9 6.25 8.00 -17.68
C MET A 9 6.61 7.18 -16.44
N PHE A 10 5.97 6.04 -16.23
CA PHE A 10 6.17 5.24 -15.03
C PHE A 10 7.13 4.07 -15.22
N GLY A 11 8.27 4.33 -15.90
CA GLY A 11 9.35 3.35 -15.98
C GLY A 11 9.83 2.91 -14.59
N TRP A 12 9.76 3.81 -13.60
CA TRP A 12 10.10 3.48 -12.22
C TRP A 12 9.22 2.34 -11.66
N TYR A 13 7.97 2.22 -12.12
CA TYR A 13 7.09 1.15 -11.67
C TYR A 13 7.67 -0.21 -12.02
N GLN A 14 7.99 -0.40 -13.30
CA GLN A 14 8.51 -1.68 -13.78
C GLN A 14 9.84 -2.02 -13.12
N THR A 15 10.74 -1.04 -13.00
CA THR A 15 12.04 -1.24 -12.37
C THR A 15 11.90 -1.67 -10.91
N ASN A 16 11.08 -0.98 -10.13
CA ASN A 16 10.91 -1.28 -8.72
C ASN A 16 10.12 -2.57 -8.49
N TYR A 17 9.17 -2.87 -9.36
CA TYR A 17 8.43 -4.13 -9.30
C TYR A 17 9.38 -5.31 -9.52
N ASN A 18 10.16 -5.27 -10.60
CA ASN A 18 11.01 -6.38 -10.99
C ASN A 18 12.22 -6.55 -10.07
N GLY A 19 12.72 -5.47 -9.51
CA GLY A 19 13.89 -5.50 -8.63
C GLY A 19 13.59 -5.93 -7.20
N TYR A 20 12.33 -6.20 -6.89
CA TYR A 20 11.92 -6.53 -5.53
C TYR A 20 11.54 -7.99 -5.42
N THR A 21 12.08 -8.66 -4.40
CA THR A 21 11.63 -10.02 -4.04
C THR A 21 10.56 -9.87 -2.96
N PRO A 22 9.30 -10.26 -3.24
CA PRO A 22 8.22 -10.08 -2.26
C PRO A 22 8.55 -10.72 -0.92
N ASP A 23 8.32 -9.96 0.16
CA ASP A 23 8.54 -10.42 1.52
C ASP A 23 7.58 -11.57 1.84
N SER A 24 8.12 -12.71 2.25
CA SER A 24 7.31 -13.91 2.47
C SER A 24 6.28 -13.73 3.59
N SER A 25 6.60 -12.96 4.62
CA SER A 25 5.66 -12.71 5.71
C SER A 25 4.49 -11.86 5.24
N LEU A 26 4.72 -10.85 4.39
CA LEU A 26 3.64 -10.03 3.86
C LEU A 26 2.78 -10.83 2.88
N VAL A 27 3.39 -11.60 1.99
CA VAL A 27 2.64 -12.44 1.06
C VAL A 27 1.74 -13.42 1.81
N SER A 28 2.29 -14.08 2.84
CA SER A 28 1.54 -15.04 3.66
C SER A 28 0.41 -14.36 4.41
N ALA A 29 0.66 -13.18 4.99
CA ALA A 29 -0.36 -12.43 5.73
C ALA A 29 -1.52 -12.01 4.82
N LEU A 30 -1.21 -11.51 3.63
CA LEU A 30 -2.22 -11.12 2.65
C LEU A 30 -3.03 -12.33 2.19
N GLU A 31 -2.36 -13.45 1.90
CA GLU A 31 -3.03 -14.66 1.43
C GLU A 31 -4.01 -15.20 2.47
N LYS A 32 -3.57 -15.27 3.73
CA LYS A 32 -4.40 -15.84 4.80
C LYS A 32 -5.57 -14.95 5.19
N ASN A 33 -5.48 -13.65 4.94
CA ASN A 33 -6.50 -12.69 5.38
C ASN A 33 -7.19 -11.99 4.22
N LYS A 34 -7.09 -12.51 3.01
CA LYS A 34 -7.58 -11.85 1.81
C LYS A 34 -9.09 -11.60 1.79
N GLU A 35 -9.86 -12.33 2.60
CA GLU A 35 -11.30 -12.17 2.65
C GLU A 35 -11.78 -11.38 3.87
N THR A 36 -10.87 -11.09 4.82
CA THR A 36 -11.25 -10.48 6.09
C THR A 36 -10.75 -9.06 6.26
N ILE A 37 -9.70 -8.66 5.54
CA ILE A 37 -9.13 -7.33 5.66
C ILE A 37 -9.24 -6.54 4.36
N GLN A 38 -9.09 -5.24 4.51
CA GLN A 38 -8.98 -4.31 3.38
C GLN A 38 -7.77 -3.42 3.61
N VAL A 39 -7.12 -3.00 2.53
CA VAL A 39 -5.98 -2.10 2.58
C VAL A 39 -6.36 -0.80 1.87
N ILE A 40 -6.17 0.31 2.57
CA ILE A 40 -6.34 1.64 1.98
C ILE A 40 -4.95 2.20 1.77
N LEU A 41 -4.66 2.63 0.55
CA LEU A 41 -3.35 3.08 0.16
C LEU A 41 -3.42 4.51 -0.36
N PHE A 42 -2.67 5.40 0.28
CA PHE A 42 -2.51 6.77 -0.18
C PHE A 42 -1.11 6.95 -0.76
N ALA A 43 -1.02 7.52 -1.95
CA ALA A 43 0.26 7.67 -2.63
C ALA A 43 0.28 8.92 -3.52
N GLY A 44 1.48 9.43 -3.76
CA GLY A 44 1.69 10.51 -4.70
C GLY A 44 2.65 10.07 -5.80
N THR A 45 2.26 10.22 -7.07
CA THR A 45 3.12 9.83 -8.18
C THR A 45 4.37 10.70 -8.30
N TRP A 46 4.33 11.89 -7.68
CA TRP A 46 5.44 12.84 -7.60
C TRP A 46 6.43 12.51 -6.47
N CYS A 47 6.10 11.58 -5.59
CA CYS A 47 6.85 11.28 -4.38
C CYS A 47 7.79 10.08 -4.61
N ASP A 48 9.09 10.27 -4.37
CA ASP A 48 10.08 9.21 -4.57
C ASP A 48 9.79 7.98 -3.71
N ASP A 49 9.34 8.19 -2.46
CA ASP A 49 9.00 7.09 -1.57
C ASP A 49 7.83 6.27 -2.10
N SER A 50 6.80 6.95 -2.64
CA SER A 50 5.68 6.26 -3.28
C SER A 50 6.14 5.46 -4.49
N GLN A 51 6.98 6.05 -5.34
CA GLN A 51 7.49 5.38 -6.53
C GLN A 51 8.30 4.14 -6.18
N PHE A 52 9.00 4.17 -5.05
CA PHE A 52 9.82 3.05 -4.60
C PHE A 52 9.00 1.94 -3.98
N ILE A 53 8.01 2.27 -3.16
CA ILE A 53 7.28 1.30 -2.35
C ILE A 53 6.05 0.72 -3.07
N ILE A 54 5.29 1.54 -3.80
CA ILE A 54 4.01 1.13 -4.37
C ILE A 54 4.12 -0.08 -5.31
N PRO A 55 5.07 -0.12 -6.26
CA PRO A 55 5.19 -1.29 -7.13
C PRO A 55 5.50 -2.56 -6.34
N LYS A 56 6.25 -2.43 -5.25
CA LYS A 56 6.62 -3.57 -4.41
C LYS A 56 5.41 -4.12 -3.67
N PHE A 57 4.55 -3.24 -3.16
CA PHE A 57 3.31 -3.67 -2.53
C PHE A 57 2.43 -4.45 -3.53
N PHE A 58 2.26 -3.92 -4.74
CA PHE A 58 1.46 -4.62 -5.75
C PHE A 58 2.09 -5.94 -6.17
N HIS A 59 3.41 -6.04 -6.13
CA HIS A 59 4.09 -7.32 -6.38
C HIS A 59 3.70 -8.36 -5.31
N CYS A 60 3.68 -7.95 -4.03
CA CYS A 60 3.23 -8.84 -2.94
C CYS A 60 1.75 -9.18 -3.09
N GLN A 61 0.93 -8.20 -3.44
CA GLN A 61 -0.51 -8.40 -3.62
C GLN A 61 -0.78 -9.43 -4.72
N GLU A 62 -0.11 -9.30 -5.85
CA GLU A 62 -0.31 -10.21 -6.97
C GLU A 62 0.16 -11.62 -6.63
N LYS A 63 1.30 -11.74 -5.96
CA LYS A 63 1.84 -13.04 -5.58
C LYS A 63 0.95 -13.76 -4.56
N SER A 64 0.31 -13.01 -3.68
CA SER A 64 -0.55 -13.57 -2.63
C SER A 64 -1.96 -13.93 -3.11
N GLY A 65 -2.37 -13.40 -4.26
CA GLY A 65 -3.75 -13.52 -4.72
C GLY A 65 -4.72 -12.61 -4.00
N PHE A 66 -4.24 -11.64 -3.25
CA PHE A 66 -5.10 -10.68 -2.55
C PHE A 66 -5.90 -9.87 -3.58
N PRO A 67 -7.25 -9.81 -3.46
CA PRO A 67 -8.07 -9.25 -4.53
C PRO A 67 -7.96 -7.73 -4.64
N ASP A 68 -7.97 -7.23 -5.87
CA ASP A 68 -7.97 -5.79 -6.14
C ASP A 68 -9.14 -5.09 -5.49
N SER A 69 -10.29 -5.76 -5.37
CA SER A 69 -11.48 -5.19 -4.75
C SER A 69 -11.31 -4.86 -3.27
N HIS A 70 -10.32 -5.44 -2.60
CA HIS A 70 -10.02 -5.17 -1.20
C HIS A 70 -8.89 -4.16 -1.03
N VAL A 71 -8.40 -3.59 -2.11
CA VAL A 71 -7.40 -2.51 -2.07
C VAL A 71 -8.04 -1.23 -2.60
N SER A 72 -8.06 -0.20 -1.76
CA SER A 72 -8.52 1.13 -2.17
C SER A 72 -7.30 2.02 -2.35
N PHE A 73 -7.12 2.54 -3.56
CA PHE A 73 -5.97 3.38 -3.89
C PHE A 73 -6.41 4.82 -4.09
N PHE A 74 -5.81 5.74 -3.36
CA PHE A 74 -6.07 7.17 -3.48
C PHE A 74 -4.79 7.90 -3.83
N GLY A 75 -4.78 8.57 -5.00
CA GLY A 75 -3.71 9.48 -5.36
C GLY A 75 -3.91 10.81 -4.63
N VAL A 76 -2.85 11.38 -4.10
CA VAL A 76 -2.91 12.68 -3.45
C VAL A 76 -2.03 13.68 -4.19
N ASN A 77 -2.38 14.96 -4.10
CA ASN A 77 -1.55 16.04 -4.64
C ASN A 77 -0.44 16.39 -3.63
N ARG A 78 0.41 17.36 -3.97
CA ARG A 78 1.52 17.75 -3.10
C ARG A 78 1.07 18.34 -1.77
N SER A 79 -0.18 18.76 -1.66
CA SER A 79 -0.77 19.23 -0.41
C SER A 79 -1.41 18.10 0.40
N LYS A 80 -1.23 16.85 -0.02
CA LYS A 80 -1.81 15.65 0.60
C LYS A 80 -3.33 15.68 0.61
N GLN A 81 -3.92 16.22 -0.45
CA GLN A 81 -5.38 16.31 -0.60
C GLN A 81 -5.86 15.30 -1.64
N THR A 82 -7.02 14.74 -1.37
CA THR A 82 -7.71 13.87 -2.30
C THR A 82 -9.06 14.45 -2.64
N LEU A 83 -9.68 13.93 -3.69
CA LEU A 83 -11.08 14.24 -3.99
C LEU A 83 -11.94 13.79 -2.81
N GLY A 84 -12.80 14.68 -2.31
CA GLY A 84 -13.68 14.37 -1.17
C GLY A 84 -13.03 14.47 0.19
N ASN A 85 -11.81 14.98 0.27
CA ASN A 85 -11.09 15.22 1.54
C ASN A 85 -10.85 13.96 2.38
N ILE A 86 -10.75 12.80 1.74
CA ILE A 86 -10.54 11.53 2.46
C ILE A 86 -9.19 11.54 3.19
N ALA A 87 -8.16 12.12 2.57
CA ALA A 87 -6.84 12.17 3.22
C ALA A 87 -6.89 12.96 4.51
N GLN A 88 -7.59 14.08 4.54
CA GLN A 88 -7.74 14.88 5.75
C GLN A 88 -8.54 14.14 6.82
N ALA A 89 -9.62 13.48 6.43
CA ALA A 89 -10.47 12.72 7.35
C ALA A 89 -9.71 11.59 8.03
N LEU A 90 -8.73 11.00 7.35
CA LEU A 90 -7.92 9.90 7.88
C LEU A 90 -6.57 10.35 8.43
N ASN A 91 -6.36 11.66 8.53
CA ASN A 91 -5.11 12.24 9.06
C ASN A 91 -3.87 11.79 8.29
N ILE A 92 -3.94 11.81 6.96
CA ILE A 92 -2.79 11.46 6.12
C ILE A 92 -1.87 12.66 6.05
N THR A 93 -0.67 12.52 6.60
CA THR A 93 0.33 13.58 6.61
C THR A 93 1.47 13.33 5.63
N ASN A 94 1.81 12.08 5.41
CA ASN A 94 2.89 11.68 4.52
C ASN A 94 2.43 10.55 3.61
N VAL A 95 3.05 10.41 2.47
CA VAL A 95 2.78 9.32 1.52
C VAL A 95 4.07 8.62 1.15
N PRO A 96 4.03 7.31 0.87
CA PRO A 96 2.85 6.46 0.88
C PRO A 96 2.38 6.14 2.30
N THR A 97 1.10 5.92 2.49
CA THR A 97 0.54 5.43 3.75
C THR A 97 -0.36 4.24 3.45
N PHE A 98 -0.12 3.14 4.16
CA PHE A 98 -0.95 1.93 4.10
C PHE A 98 -1.77 1.85 5.37
N ILE A 99 -3.09 1.75 5.22
CA ILE A 99 -4.00 1.55 6.36
C ILE A 99 -4.65 0.19 6.21
N VAL A 100 -4.54 -0.64 7.25
CA VAL A 100 -5.17 -1.97 7.27
C VAL A 100 -6.47 -1.86 8.03
N MET A 101 -7.57 -2.25 7.39
CA MET A 101 -8.91 -2.21 7.95
C MET A 101 -9.47 -3.61 8.11
N LYS A 102 -10.23 -3.82 9.18
CA LYS A 102 -10.99 -5.05 9.40
C LYS A 102 -12.31 -4.71 10.07
N ASN A 103 -13.42 -5.13 9.46
CA ASN A 103 -14.76 -4.87 9.97
C ASN A 103 -15.02 -3.38 10.22
N GLY A 104 -14.53 -2.53 9.32
CA GLY A 104 -14.72 -1.08 9.43
C GLY A 104 -13.82 -0.38 10.44
N LYS A 105 -12.87 -1.10 11.04
CA LYS A 105 -11.95 -0.54 12.03
C LYS A 105 -10.52 -0.61 11.55
N GLU A 106 -9.75 0.44 11.82
CA GLU A 106 -8.34 0.44 11.50
C GLU A 106 -7.58 -0.46 12.48
N LEU A 107 -6.85 -1.45 11.95
CA LEU A 107 -5.94 -2.27 12.74
C LEU A 107 -4.61 -1.55 12.99
N GLY A 108 -4.17 -0.76 12.02
CA GLY A 108 -2.93 -0.03 12.10
C GLY A 108 -2.56 0.54 10.74
N ARG A 109 -1.45 1.26 10.71
CA ARG A 109 -0.96 1.85 9.46
C ARG A 109 0.55 1.87 9.41
N VAL A 110 1.07 1.89 8.19
CA VAL A 110 2.49 2.06 7.91
C VAL A 110 2.65 3.33 7.09
N VAL A 111 3.43 4.28 7.62
CA VAL A 111 3.68 5.56 6.97
C VAL A 111 5.08 5.52 6.38
N GLU A 112 5.20 5.75 5.08
CA GLU A 112 6.45 5.71 4.33
C GLU A 112 7.13 4.35 4.51
N TYR A 113 8.35 4.32 5.03
CA TYR A 113 9.10 3.07 5.26
C TYR A 113 8.80 2.45 6.61
N GLY A 114 7.84 3.00 7.37
CA GLY A 114 7.52 2.54 8.70
C GLY A 114 8.51 3.02 9.76
N LYS A 115 8.40 2.48 10.95
CA LYS A 115 9.25 2.86 12.09
C LYS A 115 10.63 2.25 12.02
N THR A 116 10.74 1.08 11.40
CA THR A 116 12.00 0.32 11.34
C THR A 116 12.69 0.39 9.99
N GLY A 117 12.06 1.01 9.00
CA GLY A 117 12.51 0.98 7.62
C GLY A 117 12.07 -0.25 6.85
N LYS A 118 11.43 -1.21 7.52
CA LYS A 118 10.95 -2.46 6.91
C LYS A 118 9.44 -2.40 6.78
N TRP A 119 8.96 -1.56 5.89
CA TRP A 119 7.52 -1.32 5.71
C TRP A 119 6.74 -2.61 5.45
N ASP A 120 7.31 -3.55 4.69
CA ASP A 120 6.66 -4.81 4.32
C ASP A 120 6.47 -5.72 5.53
N ALA A 121 7.49 -5.87 6.36
CA ALA A 121 7.41 -6.67 7.58
C ALA A 121 6.45 -6.04 8.60
N GLU A 122 6.46 -4.71 8.72
CA GLU A 122 5.55 -3.99 9.62
C GLU A 122 4.11 -4.15 9.17
N LEU A 123 3.85 -4.07 7.86
CA LEU A 123 2.51 -4.25 7.32
C LEU A 123 2.00 -5.67 7.59
N ALA A 124 2.87 -6.67 7.44
CA ALA A 124 2.53 -8.05 7.75
C ALA A 124 2.12 -8.22 9.21
N GLN A 125 2.87 -7.62 10.13
CA GLN A 125 2.55 -7.69 11.57
C GLN A 125 1.19 -7.08 11.88
N ILE A 126 0.88 -5.95 11.28
CA ILE A 126 -0.43 -5.29 11.47
C ILE A 126 -1.56 -6.21 10.99
N ILE A 127 -1.41 -6.81 9.82
CA ILE A 127 -2.41 -7.73 9.27
C ILE A 127 -2.63 -8.91 10.21
N LEU A 128 -1.55 -9.50 10.70
CA LEU A 128 -1.62 -10.66 11.58
C LEU A 128 -2.16 -10.32 12.96
N SER A 129 -2.03 -9.07 13.42
CA SER A 129 -2.54 -8.66 14.72
C SER A 129 -4.07 -8.70 14.82
N GLY A 130 -4.77 -8.73 13.69
CA GLY A 130 -6.22 -8.79 13.65
C GLY A 130 -6.80 -10.20 13.75
N ASN A 131 -5.95 -11.18 13.85
CA ASN A 131 -6.40 -12.58 13.94
C ASN A 131 -6.70 -13.02 15.37
#